data_dc584461c37835c60f0166a52147f8f3
#
_entry.id   dc584461c37835c60f0166a52147f8f3
#
_cell.length_a   1.000
_cell.length_b   1.000
_cell.length_c   1.000
_cell.angle_alpha   90.00
_cell.angle_beta   90.00
_cell.angle_gamma   90.00
#
_symmetry.space_group_name_H-M   'P 1'
#
loop_
_entity.id
_entity.type
_entity.pdbx_description
1 polymer ?
#
loop_
_entity_poly.entity_id
_entity_poly.type
_entity_poly.pdbx_seq_one_letter_code
_entity_poly.pdbx_strand_id
1 'polypeptide(L)'
;MITSFLRTWRFILNHPLASRNLPEAIKLWFKWQVGSRILKMPVVVPFVGDSQLVAELGMTGATGNIYTGLHEFTDMAFCLHLLRVGDLFVDVGANIGSYTVLSSKVVGANSLAIEPVPTTYKRLRRNININDISSLVDSRCCAAGKNHGSIKFSSDMDTTNQVVAADYKGNSALLISGMIFIY
;
A
#
# COMPACT_ATOMS: atom_id res chain seq x y z
N MET A 1 23.55 -3.89 -1.59
CA MET A 1 23.24 -2.46 -1.89
C MET A 1 23.16 -2.19 -3.40
N ILE A 2 24.17 -2.56 -4.20
CA ILE A 2 24.22 -2.38 -5.68
C ILE A 2 23.05 -3.09 -6.39
N THR A 3 22.73 -4.33 -5.99
CA THR A 3 21.63 -5.12 -6.58
C THR A 3 20.24 -4.49 -6.37
N SER A 4 19.98 -3.89 -5.21
CA SER A 4 18.72 -3.19 -4.92
C SER A 4 18.59 -1.91 -5.75
N PHE A 5 19.69 -1.16 -5.91
CA PHE A 5 19.75 0.04 -6.74
C PHE A 5 19.44 -0.28 -8.20
N LEU A 6 20.12 -1.29 -8.78
CA LEU A 6 19.91 -1.69 -10.16
C LEU A 6 18.47 -2.18 -10.40
N ARG A 7 17.89 -2.88 -9.44
CA ARG A 7 16.48 -3.33 -9.52
C ARG A 7 15.50 -2.15 -9.56
N THR A 8 15.68 -1.18 -8.67
CA THR A 8 14.82 0.02 -8.66
C THR A 8 14.97 0.83 -9.94
N TRP A 9 16.21 0.97 -10.43
CA TRP A 9 16.49 1.68 -11.66
C TRP A 9 15.85 1.02 -12.88
N ARG A 10 15.99 -0.32 -12.98
CA ARG A 10 15.36 -1.10 -14.05
C ARG A 10 13.82 -1.00 -13.98
N PHE A 11 13.26 -1.00 -12.78
CA PHE A 11 11.83 -0.79 -12.58
C PHE A 11 11.38 0.57 -13.11
N ILE A 12 12.03 1.67 -12.74
CA ILE A 12 11.69 3.03 -13.20
C ILE A 12 11.80 3.13 -14.73
N LEU A 13 12.88 2.62 -15.32
CA LEU A 13 13.12 2.69 -16.78
C LEU A 13 12.06 1.92 -17.60
N ASN A 14 11.57 0.80 -17.09
CA ASN A 14 10.59 -0.04 -17.79
C ASN A 14 9.14 0.26 -17.40
N HIS A 15 8.90 1.18 -16.47
CA HIS A 15 7.55 1.48 -16.01
C HIS A 15 6.79 2.36 -17.02
N PRO A 16 5.53 2.02 -17.40
CA PRO A 16 4.80 2.70 -18.47
C PRO A 16 4.62 4.21 -18.29
N LEU A 17 4.40 4.68 -17.05
CA LEU A 17 4.28 6.11 -16.76
C LEU A 17 5.64 6.79 -16.59
N ALA A 18 6.54 6.20 -15.80
CA ALA A 18 7.84 6.78 -15.52
C ALA A 18 8.72 6.91 -16.78
N SER A 19 8.64 5.95 -17.70
CA SER A 19 9.38 5.99 -18.97
C SER A 19 8.98 7.16 -19.88
N ARG A 20 7.75 7.70 -19.72
CA ARG A 20 7.29 8.87 -20.48
C ARG A 20 7.89 10.19 -19.97
N ASN A 21 8.33 10.23 -18.71
CA ASN A 21 8.96 11.39 -18.10
C ASN A 21 10.09 10.97 -17.15
N LEU A 22 11.11 10.36 -17.70
CA LEU A 22 12.28 9.87 -16.94
C LEU A 22 12.97 10.95 -16.08
N PRO A 23 13.16 12.20 -16.56
CA PRO A 23 13.79 13.21 -15.73
C PRO A 23 13.04 13.48 -14.43
N GLU A 24 11.71 13.51 -14.47
CA GLU A 24 10.92 13.73 -13.27
C GLU A 24 10.93 12.50 -12.34
N ALA A 25 10.80 11.29 -12.88
CA ALA A 25 10.91 10.05 -12.11
C ALA A 25 12.26 9.93 -11.38
N ILE A 26 13.36 10.28 -12.04
CA ILE A 26 14.70 10.32 -11.47
C ILE A 26 14.81 11.37 -10.38
N LYS A 27 14.29 12.56 -10.60
CA LYS A 27 14.25 13.65 -9.61
C LYS A 27 13.48 13.24 -8.36
N LEU A 28 12.29 12.62 -8.52
CA LEU A 28 11.48 12.11 -7.41
C LEU A 28 12.22 11.00 -6.65
N TRP A 29 12.85 10.08 -7.36
CA TRP A 29 13.68 9.05 -6.76
C TRP A 29 14.82 9.66 -5.94
N PHE A 30 15.57 10.60 -6.50
CA PHE A 30 16.69 11.25 -5.80
C PHE A 30 16.20 12.03 -4.57
N LYS A 31 15.13 12.85 -4.74
CA LYS A 31 14.51 13.59 -3.64
C LYS A 31 14.09 12.67 -2.49
N TRP A 32 13.50 11.53 -2.80
CA TRP A 32 13.14 10.54 -1.79
C TRP A 32 14.36 9.89 -1.14
N GLN A 33 15.36 9.48 -1.93
CA GLN A 33 16.57 8.83 -1.39
C GLN A 33 17.32 9.74 -0.41
N VAL A 34 17.39 11.02 -0.68
CA VAL A 34 18.06 11.99 0.19
C VAL A 34 17.13 12.38 1.35
N GLY A 35 15.92 12.83 1.04
CA GLY A 35 14.97 13.37 2.01
C GLY A 35 14.58 12.38 3.10
N SER A 36 14.27 11.13 2.74
CA SER A 36 13.88 10.10 3.71
C SER A 36 15.00 9.72 4.70
N ARG A 37 16.27 9.84 4.26
CA ARG A 37 17.43 9.55 5.14
C ARG A 37 17.77 10.71 6.07
N ILE A 38 17.50 11.94 5.65
CA ILE A 38 17.71 13.13 6.47
C ILE A 38 16.59 13.28 7.49
N LEU A 39 15.35 13.23 7.03
CA LEU A 39 14.18 13.48 7.88
C LEU A 39 13.91 12.35 8.87
N LYS A 40 14.14 11.08 8.45
CA LYS A 40 13.89 9.87 9.26
C LYS A 40 12.51 9.82 9.91
N MET A 41 11.53 10.42 9.28
CA MET A 41 10.15 10.53 9.75
C MET A 41 9.17 10.25 8.60
N PRO A 42 7.90 9.91 8.91
CA PRO A 42 6.86 9.78 7.89
C PRO A 42 6.69 11.08 7.11
N VAL A 43 6.58 10.98 5.80
CA VAL A 43 6.40 12.13 4.90
C VAL A 43 5.11 11.94 4.11
N VAL A 44 4.26 12.96 4.09
CA VAL A 44 3.08 13.00 3.22
C VAL A 44 3.54 13.35 1.81
N VAL A 45 3.18 12.51 0.84
CA VAL A 45 3.53 12.68 -0.58
C VAL A 45 2.27 12.72 -1.45
N PRO A 46 2.24 13.53 -2.52
CA PRO A 46 1.18 13.47 -3.52
C PRO A 46 1.09 12.06 -4.13
N PHE A 47 -0.12 11.64 -4.48
CA PHE A 47 -0.34 10.36 -5.14
C PHE A 47 -1.05 10.57 -6.48
N VAL A 48 -2.34 10.32 -6.59
CA VAL A 48 -3.11 10.50 -7.84
C VAL A 48 -4.15 11.58 -7.62
N GLY A 49 -4.22 12.56 -8.54
CA GLY A 49 -5.13 13.69 -8.38
C GLY A 49 -4.79 14.50 -7.13
N ASP A 50 -5.79 14.70 -6.27
CA ASP A 50 -5.67 15.37 -4.96
C ASP A 50 -5.40 14.41 -3.79
N SER A 51 -5.21 13.12 -4.07
CA SER A 51 -4.93 12.12 -3.04
C SER A 51 -3.48 12.15 -2.57
N GLN A 52 -3.26 11.61 -1.38
CA GLN A 52 -1.96 11.62 -0.70
C GLN A 52 -1.66 10.26 -0.07
N LEU A 53 -0.38 9.96 0.10
CA LEU A 53 0.09 8.81 0.87
C LEU A 53 1.13 9.23 1.89
N VAL A 54 1.12 8.59 3.05
CA VAL A 54 2.23 8.67 4.01
C VAL A 54 3.25 7.62 3.66
N ALA A 55 4.46 8.05 3.35
CA ALA A 55 5.58 7.18 3.04
C ALA A 55 6.63 7.24 4.15
N GLU A 56 7.20 6.09 4.47
CA GLU A 56 8.29 5.93 5.44
C GLU A 56 9.45 5.18 4.77
N LEU A 57 10.67 5.37 5.27
CA LEU A 57 11.83 4.62 4.79
C LEU A 57 11.60 3.11 4.98
N GLY A 58 11.84 2.32 3.94
CA GLY A 58 11.64 0.87 3.95
C GLY A 58 10.30 0.39 3.37
N MET A 59 9.34 1.29 3.11
CA MET A 59 8.05 0.94 2.51
C MET A 59 8.16 0.82 0.98
N THR A 60 8.24 -0.40 0.46
CA THR A 60 8.45 -0.64 -0.97
C THR A 60 7.28 -0.17 -1.84
N GLY A 61 6.04 -0.52 -1.47
CA GLY A 61 4.84 -0.13 -2.21
C GLY A 61 4.62 1.39 -2.26
N ALA A 62 4.77 2.08 -1.11
CA ALA A 62 4.66 3.54 -1.05
C ALA A 62 5.72 4.22 -1.91
N THR A 63 6.99 3.78 -1.81
CA THR A 63 8.10 4.40 -2.55
C THR A 63 8.00 4.13 -4.05
N GLY A 64 7.48 2.99 -4.47
CA GLY A 64 7.16 2.70 -5.86
C GLY A 64 6.18 3.72 -6.45
N ASN A 65 5.11 4.03 -5.73
CA ASN A 65 4.13 5.05 -6.14
C ASN A 65 4.75 6.45 -6.24
N ILE A 66 5.69 6.82 -5.35
CA ILE A 66 6.41 8.10 -5.44
C ILE A 66 7.20 8.21 -6.77
N TYR A 67 7.86 7.14 -7.18
CA TYR A 67 8.73 7.18 -8.38
C TYR A 67 7.95 7.12 -9.68
N THR A 68 6.83 6.41 -9.69
CA THR A 68 6.14 6.02 -10.93
C THR A 68 4.69 6.49 -11.01
N GLY A 69 4.13 7.04 -9.93
CA GLY A 69 2.72 7.43 -9.83
C GLY A 69 1.81 6.26 -9.52
N LEU A 70 1.82 5.21 -10.33
CA LEU A 70 1.08 3.95 -10.11
C LEU A 70 2.08 2.79 -10.09
N HIS A 71 2.46 2.30 -8.90
CA HIS A 71 3.48 1.26 -8.74
C HIS A 71 3.16 -0.02 -9.54
N GLU A 72 1.94 -0.49 -9.45
CA GLU A 72 1.38 -1.62 -10.19
C GLU A 72 0.48 -1.07 -11.30
N PHE A 73 1.10 -0.50 -12.34
CA PHE A 73 0.42 0.32 -13.35
C PHE A 73 -0.83 -0.35 -13.92
N THR A 74 -0.72 -1.61 -14.36
CA THR A 74 -1.83 -2.31 -15.02
C THR A 74 -3.04 -2.46 -14.10
N ASP A 75 -2.79 -2.92 -12.87
CA ASP A 75 -3.86 -3.24 -11.93
C ASP A 75 -4.47 -1.97 -11.32
N MET A 76 -3.62 -0.99 -10.95
CA MET A 76 -4.09 0.30 -10.45
C MET A 76 -4.84 1.10 -11.52
N ALA A 77 -4.36 1.11 -12.75
CA ALA A 77 -5.07 1.74 -13.86
C ALA A 77 -6.40 1.03 -14.16
N PHE A 78 -6.42 -0.30 -14.12
CA PHE A 78 -7.64 -1.08 -14.27
C PHE A 78 -8.68 -0.69 -13.21
N CYS A 79 -8.31 -0.63 -11.93
CA CYS A 79 -9.19 -0.18 -10.85
C CYS A 79 -9.76 1.22 -11.11
N LEU A 80 -8.90 2.19 -11.50
CA LEU A 80 -9.31 3.56 -11.79
C LEU A 80 -10.28 3.67 -12.97
N HIS A 81 -10.17 2.78 -13.97
CA HIS A 81 -11.03 2.77 -15.14
C HIS A 81 -12.31 1.94 -14.96
N LEU A 82 -12.26 0.91 -14.12
CA LEU A 82 -13.40 0.01 -13.87
C LEU A 82 -14.40 0.61 -12.89
N LEU A 83 -13.91 1.09 -11.73
CA LEU A 83 -14.75 1.53 -10.62
C LEU A 83 -15.51 2.82 -10.93
N ARG A 84 -16.67 2.96 -10.30
CA ARG A 84 -17.55 4.13 -10.36
C ARG A 84 -17.90 4.59 -8.95
N VAL A 85 -18.35 5.83 -8.85
CA VAL A 85 -18.89 6.39 -7.59
C VAL A 85 -20.00 5.48 -7.07
N GLY A 86 -19.89 5.11 -5.79
CA GLY A 86 -20.86 4.25 -5.11
C GLY A 86 -20.63 2.74 -5.25
N ASP A 87 -19.73 2.29 -6.13
CA ASP A 87 -19.32 0.88 -6.18
C ASP A 87 -18.72 0.43 -4.84
N LEU A 88 -18.65 -0.87 -4.61
CA LEU A 88 -17.93 -1.46 -3.49
C LEU A 88 -16.64 -2.12 -3.98
N PHE A 89 -15.51 -1.60 -3.52
CA PHE A 89 -14.20 -2.20 -3.70
C PHE A 89 -13.77 -2.97 -2.45
N VAL A 90 -13.38 -4.23 -2.61
CA VAL A 90 -12.88 -5.05 -1.49
C VAL A 90 -11.37 -5.21 -1.62
N ASP A 91 -10.63 -4.59 -0.71
CA ASP A 91 -9.17 -4.54 -0.65
C ASP A 91 -8.65 -5.54 0.40
N VAL A 92 -8.34 -6.76 -0.03
CA VAL A 92 -7.85 -7.82 0.87
C VAL A 92 -6.31 -7.82 0.87
N GLY A 93 -5.73 -7.57 2.03
CA GLY A 93 -4.30 -7.28 2.15
C GLY A 93 -3.99 -5.84 1.80
N ALA A 94 -4.82 -4.91 2.25
CA ALA A 94 -4.78 -3.50 1.86
C ALA A 94 -3.44 -2.81 2.12
N ASN A 95 -2.57 -3.40 2.92
CA ASN A 95 -1.27 -2.84 3.29
C ASN A 95 -1.44 -1.40 3.81
N ILE A 96 -0.75 -0.43 3.23
CA ILE A 96 -0.88 0.99 3.57
C ILE A 96 -2.11 1.66 2.93
N GLY A 97 -2.87 0.95 2.10
CA GLY A 97 -4.11 1.42 1.47
C GLY A 97 -3.93 2.15 0.15
N SER A 98 -2.91 1.82 -0.65
CA SER A 98 -2.74 2.47 -1.97
C SER A 98 -3.97 2.26 -2.86
N TYR A 99 -4.49 1.03 -2.95
CA TYR A 99 -5.72 0.74 -3.71
C TYR A 99 -6.98 1.33 -3.06
N THR A 100 -7.07 1.27 -1.73
CA THR A 100 -8.15 1.90 -0.95
C THR A 100 -8.23 3.40 -1.22
N VAL A 101 -7.09 4.10 -1.25
CA VAL A 101 -7.03 5.53 -1.57
C VAL A 101 -7.44 5.79 -3.02
N LEU A 102 -6.98 4.99 -3.98
CA LEU A 102 -7.40 5.11 -5.39
C LEU A 102 -8.92 4.92 -5.54
N SER A 103 -9.47 3.87 -4.96
CA SER A 103 -10.89 3.57 -5.08
C SER A 103 -11.78 4.60 -4.38
N SER A 104 -11.46 4.99 -3.15
CA SER A 104 -12.35 5.86 -2.36
C SER A 104 -12.06 7.35 -2.53
N LYS A 105 -10.78 7.79 -2.61
CA LYS A 105 -10.45 9.21 -2.77
C LYS A 105 -10.54 9.66 -4.22
N VAL A 106 -9.99 8.87 -5.16
CA VAL A 106 -9.91 9.29 -6.56
C VAL A 106 -11.20 8.98 -7.31
N VAL A 107 -11.80 7.81 -7.09
CA VAL A 107 -13.01 7.39 -7.79
C VAL A 107 -14.29 7.76 -7.03
N GLY A 108 -14.28 7.76 -5.70
CA GLY A 108 -15.48 7.94 -4.86
C GLY A 108 -16.26 6.65 -4.64
N ALA A 109 -15.63 5.49 -4.79
CA ALA A 109 -16.21 4.20 -4.46
C ALA A 109 -16.15 3.95 -2.95
N ASN A 110 -17.07 3.11 -2.43
CA ASN A 110 -16.94 2.58 -1.08
C ASN A 110 -15.85 1.52 -1.04
N SER A 111 -15.14 1.37 0.07
CA SER A 111 -14.13 0.33 0.23
C SER A 111 -14.30 -0.45 1.52
N LEU A 112 -14.12 -1.79 1.42
CA LEU A 112 -13.85 -2.64 2.57
C LEU A 112 -12.36 -2.99 2.54
N ALA A 113 -11.58 -2.40 3.43
CA ALA A 113 -10.12 -2.58 3.48
C ALA A 113 -9.72 -3.50 4.64
N ILE A 114 -9.09 -4.62 4.32
CA ILE A 114 -8.70 -5.66 5.26
C ILE A 114 -7.18 -5.76 5.30
N GLU A 115 -6.58 -5.46 6.45
CA GLU A 115 -5.14 -5.57 6.65
C GLU A 115 -4.83 -6.30 7.95
N PRO A 116 -4.19 -7.47 7.89
CA PRO A 116 -3.98 -8.30 9.05
C PRO A 116 -2.89 -7.78 10.02
N VAL A 117 -1.85 -7.11 9.55
CA VAL A 117 -0.71 -6.71 10.38
C VAL A 117 -1.02 -5.40 11.13
N PRO A 118 -1.08 -5.38 12.49
CA PRO A 118 -1.53 -4.20 13.23
C PRO A 118 -0.73 -2.93 12.98
N THR A 119 0.59 -3.04 12.77
CA THR A 119 1.45 -1.90 12.45
C THR A 119 1.16 -1.33 11.07
N THR A 120 0.92 -2.19 10.08
CA THR A 120 0.54 -1.83 8.71
C THR A 120 -0.88 -1.27 8.67
N TYR A 121 -1.81 -1.88 9.42
CA TYR A 121 -3.17 -1.36 9.58
C TYR A 121 -3.20 0.06 10.16
N LYS A 122 -2.32 0.40 11.12
CA LYS A 122 -2.20 1.79 11.61
C LYS A 122 -1.78 2.76 10.50
N ARG A 123 -0.94 2.31 9.56
CA ARG A 123 -0.54 3.09 8.38
C ARG A 123 -1.69 3.26 7.38
N LEU A 124 -2.46 2.19 7.14
CA LEU A 124 -3.70 2.24 6.35
C LEU A 124 -4.66 3.29 6.94
N ARG A 125 -4.93 3.22 8.24
CA ARG A 125 -5.80 4.19 8.93
C ARG A 125 -5.32 5.62 8.81
N ARG A 126 -4.00 5.84 8.86
CA ARG A 126 -3.41 7.17 8.64
C ARG A 126 -3.69 7.67 7.23
N ASN A 127 -3.53 6.82 6.21
CA ASN A 127 -3.81 7.19 4.82
C ASN A 127 -5.29 7.45 4.56
N ILE A 128 -6.19 6.71 5.19
CA ILE A 128 -7.63 6.98 5.16
C ILE A 128 -7.93 8.37 5.74
N ASN A 129 -7.34 8.69 6.88
CA ASN A 129 -7.59 9.96 7.58
C ASN A 129 -7.06 11.20 6.83
N ILE A 130 -5.83 11.15 6.29
CA ILE A 130 -5.25 12.30 5.57
C ILE A 130 -5.95 12.60 4.23
N ASN A 131 -6.71 11.63 3.71
CA ASN A 131 -7.50 11.79 2.49
C ASN A 131 -8.98 12.11 2.76
N ASP A 132 -9.39 12.19 4.02
CA ASP A 132 -10.78 12.48 4.45
C ASP A 132 -11.82 11.48 3.90
N ILE A 133 -11.43 10.20 3.77
CA ILE A 133 -12.28 9.13 3.20
C ILE A 133 -12.85 8.18 4.23
N SER A 134 -12.82 8.53 5.51
CA SER A 134 -13.30 7.64 6.60
C SER A 134 -14.77 7.27 6.48
N SER A 135 -15.58 8.09 5.81
CA SER A 135 -17.00 7.81 5.55
C SER A 135 -17.24 6.81 4.42
N LEU A 136 -16.26 6.61 3.54
CA LEU A 136 -16.32 5.70 2.40
C LEU A 136 -15.62 4.36 2.68
N VAL A 137 -14.82 4.26 3.75
CA VAL A 137 -13.95 3.11 4.00
C VAL A 137 -14.29 2.42 5.31
N ASP A 138 -14.79 1.19 5.23
CA ASP A 138 -14.81 0.23 6.35
C ASP A 138 -13.45 -0.48 6.40
N SER A 139 -12.63 -0.20 7.40
CA SER A 139 -11.30 -0.81 7.51
C SER A 139 -11.22 -1.75 8.71
N ARG A 140 -10.65 -2.95 8.50
CA ARG A 140 -10.60 -4.01 9.50
C ARG A 140 -9.21 -4.58 9.69
N CYS A 141 -8.77 -4.67 10.96
CA CYS A 141 -7.49 -5.29 11.32
C CYS A 141 -7.69 -6.80 11.54
N CYS A 142 -7.84 -7.54 10.45
CA CYS A 142 -8.04 -8.99 10.48
C CYS A 142 -7.52 -9.63 9.18
N ALA A 143 -7.46 -10.96 9.17
CA ALA A 143 -7.21 -11.72 7.95
C ALA A 143 -8.54 -12.18 7.34
N ALA A 144 -8.63 -12.24 6.02
CA ALA A 144 -9.72 -12.92 5.32
C ALA A 144 -9.44 -14.43 5.28
N GLY A 145 -10.44 -15.26 5.56
CA GLY A 145 -10.27 -16.71 5.54
C GLY A 145 -11.58 -17.47 5.74
N LYS A 146 -11.50 -18.80 5.62
CA LYS A 146 -12.68 -19.68 5.67
C LYS A 146 -13.24 -19.91 7.08
N ASN A 147 -12.40 -19.90 8.12
CA ASN A 147 -12.79 -20.25 9.48
C ASN A 147 -12.35 -19.16 10.46
N HIS A 148 -13.11 -18.97 11.53
CA HIS A 148 -12.66 -18.16 12.66
C HIS A 148 -11.44 -18.82 13.33
N GLY A 149 -10.43 -18.02 13.66
CA GLY A 149 -9.23 -18.54 14.32
C GLY A 149 -8.16 -17.47 14.47
N SER A 150 -7.00 -17.84 14.97
CA SER A 150 -5.80 -16.99 15.02
C SER A 150 -4.77 -17.50 14.05
N ILE A 151 -4.20 -16.60 13.25
CA ILE A 151 -3.17 -16.90 12.26
C ILE A 151 -1.94 -16.06 12.57
N LYS A 152 -0.74 -16.64 12.44
CA LYS A 152 0.52 -15.89 12.53
C LYS A 152 0.90 -15.38 11.15
N PHE A 153 1.27 -14.10 11.09
CA PHE A 153 1.87 -13.47 9.91
C PHE A 153 3.30 -13.05 10.21
N SER A 154 4.18 -13.06 9.21
CA SER A 154 5.43 -12.32 9.27
C SER A 154 5.12 -10.83 9.35
N SER A 155 5.94 -10.05 10.07
CA SER A 155 5.73 -8.62 10.25
C SER A 155 6.91 -7.75 9.77
N ASP A 156 7.92 -8.38 9.19
CA ASP A 156 9.21 -7.78 8.83
C ASP A 156 9.45 -7.73 7.31
N MET A 157 8.48 -8.20 6.50
CA MET A 157 8.63 -8.33 5.05
C MET A 157 7.84 -7.29 4.24
N ASP A 158 7.35 -6.22 4.87
CA ASP A 158 6.58 -5.13 4.24
C ASP A 158 5.42 -5.65 3.37
N THR A 159 5.47 -5.46 2.06
CA THR A 159 4.43 -5.90 1.11
C THR A 159 4.36 -7.41 0.91
N THR A 160 5.34 -8.17 1.39
CA THR A 160 5.42 -9.64 1.25
C THR A 160 5.16 -10.39 2.55
N ASN A 161 4.54 -9.74 3.54
CA ASN A 161 4.09 -10.42 4.75
C ASN A 161 3.12 -11.55 4.40
N GLN A 162 3.36 -12.73 4.98
CA GLN A 162 2.61 -13.95 4.67
C GLN A 162 2.25 -14.74 5.92
N VAL A 163 1.30 -15.66 5.77
CA VAL A 163 0.99 -16.64 6.81
C VAL A 163 2.21 -17.51 7.06
N VAL A 164 2.60 -17.63 8.32
CA VAL A 164 3.74 -18.43 8.74
C VAL A 164 3.31 -19.57 9.65
N ALA A 165 4.06 -20.67 9.63
CA ALA A 165 3.82 -21.81 10.49
C ALA A 165 3.96 -21.45 11.98
N ALA A 166 3.37 -22.25 12.85
CA ALA A 166 3.36 -21.99 14.30
C ALA A 166 4.78 -21.95 14.91
N ASP A 167 5.71 -22.67 14.32
CA ASP A 167 7.12 -22.78 14.72
C ASP A 167 8.06 -21.75 14.05
N TYR A 168 7.50 -20.83 13.28
CA TYR A 168 8.29 -19.77 12.62
C TYR A 168 9.10 -18.95 13.64
N LYS A 169 10.41 -18.83 13.40
CA LYS A 169 11.37 -18.18 14.30
C LYS A 169 11.67 -16.71 13.97
N GLY A 170 11.11 -16.18 12.88
CA GLY A 170 11.23 -14.76 12.52
C GLY A 170 10.28 -13.86 13.30
N ASN A 171 10.35 -12.54 13.05
CA ASN A 171 9.39 -11.59 13.60
C ASN A 171 7.99 -11.90 13.08
N SER A 172 7.08 -12.27 13.96
CA SER A 172 5.70 -12.60 13.59
C SER A 172 4.72 -11.81 14.44
N ALA A 173 3.64 -11.34 13.81
CA ALA A 173 2.50 -10.76 14.51
C ALA A 173 1.46 -11.85 14.76
N LEU A 174 1.02 -12.01 16.00
CA LEU A 174 -0.13 -12.84 16.33
C LEU A 174 -1.38 -12.02 16.02
N LEU A 175 -2.21 -12.52 15.11
CA LEU A 175 -3.44 -11.87 14.73
C LEU A 175 -4.59 -12.50 15.49
N ILE A 176 -5.34 -11.65 16.19
CA ILE A 176 -6.60 -12.03 16.79
C ILE A 176 -7.66 -11.85 15.72
N SER A 177 -8.37 -12.90 15.44
CA SER A 177 -9.28 -13.01 14.34
C SER A 177 -10.64 -12.36 14.56
N GLY A 178 -11.12 -11.73 13.56
CA GLY A 178 -12.49 -11.79 13.11
C GLY A 178 -12.40 -12.13 11.64
N MET A 179 -12.80 -13.32 11.23
CA MET A 179 -12.78 -13.67 9.82
C MET A 179 -14.01 -13.11 9.12
N ILE A 180 -13.74 -12.46 7.97
CA ILE A 180 -14.81 -12.05 7.06
C ILE A 180 -14.94 -13.17 6.04
N PHE A 181 -16.14 -13.77 6.00
CA PHE A 181 -16.51 -14.65 4.90
C PHE A 181 -16.84 -13.78 3.70
N ILE A 182 -16.10 -13.95 2.60
CA ILE A 182 -16.53 -13.48 1.29
C ILE A 182 -17.18 -14.71 0.64
N TYR A 183 -18.52 -14.75 0.60
CA TYR A 183 -19.30 -15.75 -0.12
C TYR A 183 -19.49 -15.28 -1.56
#